data_077241595c239b7cd2dc49e1a328455f
#
_entry.id   077241595c239b7cd2dc49e1a328455f
#
_cell.length_a   1.000
_cell.length_b   1.000
_cell.length_c   1.000
_cell.angle_alpha   90.00
_cell.angle_beta   90.00
_cell.angle_gamma   90.00
#
_symmetry.space_group_name_H-M   'P 1'
#
loop_
_entity.id
_entity.type
_entity.pdbx_description
1 polymer ?
#
loop_
_entity_poly.entity_id
_entity_poly.type
_entity_poly.pdbx_seq_one_letter_code
_entity_poly.pdbx_strand_id
1 'polypeptide(L)'
;YILIFFAIIVLFTQSGCNAIKPKKVSAKDFPPDPRERVKKNLEEGRGFRLDNALGGAKKGGDFMFASSNELWRASLDTIDFMPLSSVNYGGGIIITDWYSDGDNLEESVKISIRFLSNEVRADAIDIKVFYKKCNQISSCKIVQKTGALTAELKKEILTKATIYKKQNKDKNFKPYAGNSMDSLNR
;
A
#
# COMPACT_ATOMS: atom_id res chain seq x y z
N TYR A 1 -39.39 -25.67 -45.02
CA TYR A 1 -38.37 -24.72 -44.52
C TYR A 1 -38.26 -24.77 -42.98
N ILE A 2 -39.38 -24.83 -42.27
CA ILE A 2 -39.38 -24.86 -40.78
C ILE A 2 -38.69 -26.12 -40.23
N LEU A 3 -38.92 -27.28 -40.85
CA LEU A 3 -38.28 -28.55 -40.49
C LEU A 3 -36.76 -28.53 -40.69
N ILE A 4 -36.27 -27.87 -41.73
CA ILE A 4 -34.83 -27.71 -42.00
C ILE A 4 -34.20 -26.78 -40.99
N PHE A 5 -34.89 -25.73 -40.58
CA PHE A 5 -34.41 -24.80 -39.55
C PHE A 5 -34.30 -25.48 -38.18
N PHE A 6 -35.25 -26.33 -37.85
CA PHE A 6 -35.23 -27.11 -36.59
C PHE A 6 -34.09 -28.15 -36.59
N ALA A 7 -33.82 -28.80 -37.72
CA ALA A 7 -32.71 -29.74 -37.85
C ALA A 7 -31.34 -29.08 -37.71
N ILE A 8 -31.17 -27.85 -38.19
CA ILE A 8 -29.93 -27.08 -38.04
C ILE A 8 -29.69 -26.68 -36.57
N ILE A 9 -30.74 -26.27 -35.83
CA ILE A 9 -30.64 -25.92 -34.41
C ILE A 9 -30.22 -27.13 -33.57
N VAL A 10 -30.76 -28.34 -33.86
CA VAL A 10 -30.42 -29.55 -33.14
C VAL A 10 -28.94 -29.98 -33.37
N LEU A 11 -28.40 -29.73 -34.56
CA LEU A 11 -26.99 -30.01 -34.88
C LEU A 11 -26.01 -29.09 -34.15
N PHE A 12 -26.40 -27.86 -33.83
CA PHE A 12 -25.54 -26.90 -33.08
C PHE A 12 -25.49 -27.16 -31.57
N THR A 13 -26.41 -27.93 -31.01
CA THR A 13 -26.43 -28.21 -29.55
C THR A 13 -25.49 -29.34 -29.11
N GLN A 14 -24.84 -30.06 -30.03
CA GLN A 14 -23.98 -31.22 -29.72
C GLN A 14 -22.51 -30.86 -29.41
N SER A 15 -22.10 -29.57 -29.49
CA SER A 15 -20.67 -29.21 -29.43
C SER A 15 -20.19 -28.83 -28.02
N GLY A 16 -20.92 -29.14 -26.94
CA GLY A 16 -20.76 -28.52 -25.63
C GLY A 16 -19.90 -29.21 -24.57
N CYS A 17 -19.36 -30.43 -24.76
CA CYS A 17 -18.81 -31.19 -23.61
C CYS A 17 -17.30 -31.49 -23.60
N ASN A 18 -16.47 -30.87 -24.44
CA ASN A 18 -15.05 -31.21 -24.48
C ASN A 18 -14.10 -30.17 -23.85
N ALA A 19 -14.61 -29.08 -23.26
CA ALA A 19 -13.77 -27.97 -22.81
C ALA A 19 -13.20 -28.11 -21.38
N ILE A 20 -13.69 -29.05 -20.55
CA ILE A 20 -13.26 -29.18 -19.16
C ILE A 20 -12.71 -30.59 -18.92
N LYS A 21 -11.49 -30.83 -19.38
CA LYS A 21 -10.74 -32.02 -18.92
C LYS A 21 -10.11 -31.66 -17.56
N PRO A 22 -10.47 -32.32 -16.45
CA PRO A 22 -9.83 -32.10 -15.18
C PRO A 22 -8.35 -32.46 -15.30
N LYS A 23 -7.45 -31.51 -15.01
CA LYS A 23 -6.02 -31.79 -14.89
C LYS A 23 -5.83 -32.83 -13.79
N LYS A 24 -5.21 -33.96 -14.12
CA LYS A 24 -4.77 -34.95 -13.09
C LYS A 24 -3.72 -34.26 -12.24
N VAL A 25 -4.08 -33.93 -11.01
CA VAL A 25 -3.18 -33.31 -10.04
C VAL A 25 -2.64 -34.42 -9.17
N SER A 26 -1.31 -34.45 -8.99
CA SER A 26 -0.65 -35.43 -8.13
C SER A 26 -1.06 -35.24 -6.66
N ALA A 27 -1.30 -36.31 -5.93
CA ALA A 27 -1.55 -36.27 -4.49
C ALA A 27 -0.36 -35.68 -3.68
N LYS A 28 0.83 -35.64 -4.26
CA LYS A 28 2.02 -34.96 -3.72
C LYS A 28 1.86 -33.44 -3.78
N ASP A 29 1.21 -32.90 -4.82
CA ASP A 29 1.02 -31.47 -5.01
C ASP A 29 -0.22 -30.98 -4.27
N PHE A 30 -1.24 -31.85 -4.17
CA PHE A 30 -2.48 -31.57 -3.44
C PHE A 30 -2.83 -32.74 -2.51
N PRO A 31 -2.31 -32.74 -1.27
CA PRO A 31 -2.68 -33.72 -0.27
C PRO A 31 -4.19 -33.75 -0.04
N PRO A 32 -4.82 -34.91 0.13
CA PRO A 32 -6.25 -35.02 0.41
C PRO A 32 -6.61 -34.46 1.78
N ASP A 33 -5.68 -34.45 2.74
CA ASP A 33 -5.91 -33.86 4.07
C ASP A 33 -5.85 -32.34 4.02
N PRO A 34 -6.90 -31.64 4.48
CA PRO A 34 -6.92 -30.18 4.57
C PRO A 34 -5.80 -29.59 5.43
N ARG A 35 -5.38 -30.28 6.50
CA ARG A 35 -4.33 -29.81 7.41
C ARG A 35 -2.96 -29.85 6.75
N GLU A 36 -2.66 -30.89 5.98
CA GLU A 36 -1.43 -30.98 5.21
C GLU A 36 -1.36 -29.92 4.11
N ARG A 37 -2.49 -29.61 3.47
CA ARG A 37 -2.57 -28.51 2.49
C ARG A 37 -2.28 -27.15 3.11
N VAL A 38 -2.84 -26.89 4.30
CA VAL A 38 -2.58 -25.63 5.01
C VAL A 38 -1.12 -25.53 5.42
N LYS A 39 -0.55 -26.62 5.96
CA LYS A 39 0.87 -26.67 6.35
C LYS A 39 1.79 -26.44 5.15
N LYS A 40 1.55 -27.13 4.05
CA LYS A 40 2.30 -26.94 2.80
C LYS A 40 2.19 -25.51 2.25
N ASN A 41 0.98 -24.95 2.25
CA ASN A 41 0.77 -23.57 1.79
C ASN A 41 1.48 -22.53 2.68
N LEU A 42 1.57 -22.78 3.98
CA LEU A 42 2.33 -21.94 4.91
C LEU A 42 3.84 -22.07 4.67
N GLU A 43 4.35 -23.27 4.48
CA GLU A 43 5.77 -23.53 4.18
C GLU A 43 6.20 -22.92 2.83
N GLU A 44 5.32 -22.97 1.83
CA GLU A 44 5.57 -22.40 0.50
C GLU A 44 5.22 -20.90 0.40
N GLY A 45 4.79 -20.28 1.50
CA GLY A 45 4.38 -18.87 1.52
C GLY A 45 3.10 -18.58 0.71
N ARG A 46 2.32 -19.63 0.39
CA ARG A 46 1.05 -19.53 -0.33
C ARG A 46 -0.13 -19.45 0.64
N GLY A 47 -0.18 -18.43 1.49
CA GLY A 47 -1.34 -18.16 2.32
C GLY A 47 -2.59 -17.82 1.48
N PHE A 48 -3.76 -17.90 2.09
CA PHE A 48 -5.02 -17.47 1.45
C PHE A 48 -4.90 -15.99 1.07
N ARG A 49 -4.98 -15.71 -0.23
CA ARG A 49 -5.01 -14.34 -0.77
C ARG A 49 -6.33 -14.15 -1.49
N LEU A 50 -7.07 -13.12 -1.09
CA LEU A 50 -8.41 -12.84 -1.63
C LEU A 50 -8.38 -12.49 -3.12
N ASP A 51 -7.31 -11.87 -3.59
CA ASP A 51 -7.06 -11.54 -5.00
C ASP A 51 -6.90 -12.78 -5.89
N ASN A 52 -6.34 -13.88 -5.38
CA ASN A 52 -6.31 -15.16 -6.09
C ASN A 52 -7.70 -15.80 -6.20
N ALA A 53 -8.57 -15.58 -5.22
CA ALA A 53 -9.92 -16.12 -5.21
C ALA A 53 -10.87 -15.36 -6.16
N LEU A 54 -10.59 -14.10 -6.46
CA LEU A 54 -11.40 -13.24 -7.34
C LEU A 54 -10.89 -13.20 -8.78
N GLY A 55 -10.02 -14.14 -9.19
CA GLY A 55 -9.61 -14.32 -10.59
C GLY A 55 -8.69 -13.24 -11.15
N GLY A 56 -8.15 -12.39 -10.28
CA GLY A 56 -7.20 -11.37 -10.67
C GLY A 56 -5.77 -11.87 -10.60
N ALA A 57 -5.32 -12.65 -11.60
CA ALA A 57 -3.90 -12.98 -11.77
C ALA A 57 -3.10 -11.73 -12.20
N LYS A 58 -3.13 -10.66 -11.41
CA LYS A 58 -2.13 -9.62 -11.43
C LYS A 58 -1.11 -9.96 -10.34
N LYS A 59 0.09 -10.28 -10.79
CA LYS A 59 1.36 -10.40 -10.07
C LYS A 59 1.31 -9.70 -8.72
N GLY A 60 1.38 -10.52 -7.63
CA GLY A 60 1.65 -10.10 -6.28
C GLY A 60 0.82 -8.90 -5.85
N GLY A 61 -0.28 -9.10 -5.13
CA GLY A 61 -0.89 -8.00 -4.42
C GLY A 61 0.19 -7.30 -3.64
N ASP A 62 0.50 -6.07 -4.03
CA ASP A 62 1.45 -5.22 -3.34
C ASP A 62 0.93 -4.87 -1.95
N PHE A 63 0.98 -5.86 -1.05
CA PHE A 63 1.25 -5.60 0.34
C PHE A 63 2.75 -5.32 0.55
N MET A 64 3.40 -4.77 -0.45
CA MET A 64 4.66 -4.06 -0.26
C MET A 64 4.29 -2.72 0.35
N PHE A 65 3.97 -2.80 1.66
CA PHE A 65 3.71 -1.67 2.51
C PHE A 65 4.68 -0.54 2.23
N ALA A 66 4.17 0.65 2.23
CA ALA A 66 4.82 1.92 2.55
C ALA A 66 6.26 2.12 2.04
N SER A 67 7.04 1.05 1.92
CA SER A 67 8.41 1.06 1.40
C SER A 67 8.49 1.11 -0.13
N SER A 68 7.45 0.71 -0.85
CA SER A 68 7.43 0.73 -2.32
C SER A 68 6.84 2.01 -2.91
N ASN A 69 6.04 2.75 -2.14
CA ASN A 69 5.53 4.05 -2.58
C ASN A 69 6.51 5.15 -2.19
N GLU A 70 7.16 5.74 -3.16
CA GLU A 70 8.20 6.74 -2.98
C GLU A 70 7.68 7.99 -2.26
N LEU A 71 6.47 8.45 -2.58
CA LEU A 71 5.87 9.60 -1.91
C LEU A 71 5.56 9.33 -0.45
N TRP A 72 5.02 8.15 -0.16
CA TRP A 72 4.70 7.73 1.20
C TRP A 72 5.95 7.66 2.06
N ARG A 73 6.96 6.94 1.58
CA ARG A 73 8.25 6.82 2.26
C ARG A 73 8.91 8.19 2.48
N ALA A 74 8.96 9.01 1.44
CA ALA A 74 9.52 10.35 1.53
C ALA A 74 8.78 11.24 2.54
N SER A 75 7.45 11.08 2.64
CA SER A 75 6.65 11.83 3.61
C SER A 75 6.98 11.41 5.04
N LEU A 76 7.04 10.12 5.33
CA LEU A 76 7.43 9.63 6.64
C LEU A 76 8.83 10.11 7.03
N ASP A 77 9.81 10.00 6.12
CA ASP A 77 11.19 10.44 6.37
C ASP A 77 11.33 11.98 6.50
N THR A 78 10.36 12.74 6.03
CA THR A 78 10.38 14.20 6.16
C THR A 78 9.80 14.66 7.49
N ILE A 79 8.84 13.91 8.05
CA ILE A 79 8.17 14.22 9.32
C ILE A 79 8.61 13.32 10.47
N ASP A 80 9.71 12.57 10.32
CA ASP A 80 10.20 11.56 11.29
C ASP A 80 10.45 12.13 12.69
N PHE A 81 10.79 13.42 12.79
CA PHE A 81 10.98 14.11 14.05
C PHE A 81 9.68 14.35 14.84
N MET A 82 8.51 14.16 14.23
CA MET A 82 7.20 14.39 14.85
C MET A 82 6.53 13.06 15.24
N PRO A 83 5.93 12.96 16.43
CA PRO A 83 5.12 11.80 16.78
C PRO A 83 3.91 11.70 15.85
N LEU A 84 3.54 10.48 15.46
CA LEU A 84 2.44 10.21 14.57
C LEU A 84 1.17 9.89 15.36
N SER A 85 0.08 10.58 15.06
CA SER A 85 -1.24 10.35 15.65
C SER A 85 -2.04 9.31 14.89
N SER A 86 -1.97 9.33 13.55
CA SER A 86 -2.68 8.38 12.70
C SER A 86 -1.92 8.16 11.39
N VAL A 87 -1.77 6.88 11.02
CA VAL A 87 -1.15 6.48 9.76
C VAL A 87 -2.04 5.43 9.12
N ASN A 88 -2.64 5.77 7.98
CA ASN A 88 -3.49 4.85 7.23
C ASN A 88 -3.04 4.81 5.78
N TYR A 89 -2.29 3.77 5.43
CA TYR A 89 -1.78 3.59 4.07
C TYR A 89 -2.91 3.38 3.05
N GLY A 90 -3.88 2.51 3.35
CA GLY A 90 -5.01 2.23 2.45
C GLY A 90 -5.92 3.44 2.24
N GLY A 91 -6.05 4.30 3.24
CA GLY A 91 -6.77 5.57 3.15
C GLY A 91 -5.92 6.72 2.60
N GLY A 92 -4.62 6.50 2.39
CA GLY A 92 -3.71 7.51 1.85
C GLY A 92 -3.59 8.74 2.75
N ILE A 93 -3.48 8.55 4.07
CA ILE A 93 -3.40 9.68 5.01
C ILE A 93 -2.36 9.43 6.11
N ILE A 94 -1.59 10.46 6.42
CA ILE A 94 -0.68 10.53 7.57
C ILE A 94 -1.04 11.78 8.37
N ILE A 95 -1.19 11.63 9.68
CA ILE A 95 -1.48 12.73 10.59
C ILE A 95 -0.47 12.65 11.73
N THR A 96 0.28 13.73 11.98
CA THR A 96 1.16 13.85 13.14
C THR A 96 0.35 14.18 14.39
N ASP A 97 0.93 14.01 15.55
CA ASP A 97 0.39 14.65 16.75
C ASP A 97 0.84 16.12 16.83
N TRP A 98 0.36 16.84 17.85
CA TRP A 98 0.82 18.18 18.12
C TRP A 98 2.27 18.18 18.56
N TYR A 99 3.09 18.91 17.85
CA TYR A 99 4.52 19.07 18.13
C TYR A 99 4.82 20.53 18.46
N SER A 100 5.54 20.76 19.53
CA SER A 100 6.09 22.06 19.92
C SER A 100 7.59 21.94 20.07
N ASP A 101 8.35 22.90 19.56
CA ASP A 101 9.76 23.03 19.83
C ASP A 101 9.94 23.47 21.28
N GLY A 102 10.86 22.81 22.02
CA GLY A 102 10.94 22.83 23.48
C GLY A 102 10.93 24.19 24.19
N ASP A 103 11.23 25.25 23.47
CA ASP A 103 11.27 26.62 24.02
C ASP A 103 9.91 27.35 24.00
N ASN A 104 8.91 26.84 23.28
CA ASN A 104 7.63 27.53 23.08
C ASN A 104 6.43 26.59 23.25
N LEU A 105 6.13 26.25 24.50
CA LEU A 105 4.99 25.39 24.87
C LEU A 105 3.62 25.99 24.51
N GLU A 106 3.56 27.29 24.23
CA GLU A 106 2.31 28.00 23.87
C GLU A 106 1.91 27.75 22.41
N GLU A 107 2.86 27.37 21.54
CA GLU A 107 2.61 27.13 20.13
C GLU A 107 2.93 25.67 19.76
N SER A 108 1.99 25.01 19.09
CA SER A 108 2.18 23.65 18.59
C SER A 108 1.73 23.56 17.13
N VAL A 109 2.38 22.69 16.39
CA VAL A 109 2.11 22.42 14.98
C VAL A 109 1.64 21.00 14.79
N LYS A 110 0.66 20.79 13.93
CA LYS A 110 0.16 19.49 13.49
C LYS A 110 0.14 19.46 11.98
N ILE A 111 0.60 18.37 11.39
CA ILE A 111 0.66 18.18 9.93
C ILE A 111 -0.27 17.05 9.53
N SER A 112 -1.05 17.27 8.48
CA SER A 112 -1.84 16.23 7.83
C SER A 112 -1.43 16.15 6.37
N ILE A 113 -1.01 14.97 5.93
CA ILE A 113 -0.61 14.68 4.55
C ILE A 113 -1.62 13.71 3.97
N ARG A 114 -2.27 14.09 2.88
CA ARG A 114 -3.20 13.26 2.13
C ARG A 114 -2.63 12.95 0.76
N PHE A 115 -2.60 11.67 0.40
CA PHE A 115 -2.16 11.21 -0.91
C PHE A 115 -3.36 11.08 -1.84
N LEU A 116 -3.26 11.72 -2.99
CA LEU A 116 -4.30 11.75 -4.02
C LEU A 116 -3.95 10.82 -5.18
N SER A 117 -2.66 10.49 -5.33
CA SER A 117 -2.12 9.61 -6.36
C SER A 117 -0.81 8.99 -5.87
N ASN A 118 -0.41 7.87 -6.48
CA ASN A 118 0.88 7.20 -6.21
C ASN A 118 2.03 7.72 -7.08
N GLU A 119 1.78 8.74 -7.90
CA GLU A 119 2.79 9.31 -8.78
C GLU A 119 3.57 10.42 -8.09
N VAL A 120 4.88 10.50 -8.36
CA VAL A 120 5.74 11.58 -7.83
C VAL A 120 5.47 12.86 -8.62
N ARG A 121 4.44 13.59 -8.20
CA ARG A 121 3.97 14.87 -8.76
C ARG A 121 3.49 15.81 -7.64
N ALA A 122 3.54 17.10 -7.90
CA ALA A 122 3.17 18.11 -6.91
C ALA A 122 1.67 18.11 -6.52
N ASP A 123 0.81 17.67 -7.42
CA ASP A 123 -0.64 17.54 -7.22
C ASP A 123 -1.05 16.17 -6.62
N ALA A 124 -0.09 15.24 -6.47
CA ALA A 124 -0.34 13.94 -5.88
C ALA A 124 -0.46 13.96 -4.35
N ILE A 125 -0.08 15.05 -3.70
CA ILE A 125 -0.14 15.23 -2.24
C ILE A 125 -0.79 16.55 -1.87
N ASP A 126 -1.67 16.48 -0.85
CA ASP A 126 -2.28 17.65 -0.19
C ASP A 126 -1.76 17.70 1.25
N ILE A 127 -1.12 18.81 1.62
CA ILE A 127 -0.51 19.02 2.93
C ILE A 127 -1.25 20.16 3.63
N LYS A 128 -1.78 19.88 4.81
CA LYS A 128 -2.42 20.86 5.69
C LYS A 128 -1.62 21.01 6.97
N VAL A 129 -1.34 22.26 7.32
CA VAL A 129 -0.60 22.60 8.54
C VAL A 129 -1.54 23.34 9.47
N PHE A 130 -1.66 22.85 10.69
CA PHE A 130 -2.47 23.43 11.74
C PHE A 130 -1.55 23.96 12.83
N TYR A 131 -1.84 25.17 13.27
CA TYR A 131 -1.15 25.83 14.37
C TYR A 131 -2.11 25.92 15.55
N LYS A 132 -1.69 25.45 16.69
CA LYS A 132 -2.42 25.63 17.96
C LYS A 132 -1.64 26.62 18.82
N LYS A 133 -2.30 27.65 19.25
CA LYS A 133 -1.76 28.65 20.19
C LYS A 133 -2.65 28.69 21.42
N CYS A 134 -2.06 28.44 22.58
CA CYS A 134 -2.74 28.44 23.87
C CYS A 134 -2.35 29.65 24.69
N ASN A 135 -3.33 30.26 25.38
CA ASN A 135 -3.08 31.30 26.36
C ASN A 135 -2.94 30.67 27.75
N GLN A 136 -2.32 31.40 28.68
CA GLN A 136 -2.10 30.95 30.08
C GLN A 136 -3.40 30.56 30.82
N ILE A 137 -4.58 30.89 30.31
CA ILE A 137 -5.91 30.63 30.87
C ILE A 137 -6.57 29.39 30.23
N SER A 138 -5.79 28.44 29.71
CA SER A 138 -6.29 27.17 29.12
C SER A 138 -7.19 27.33 27.86
N SER A 139 -7.23 28.50 27.22
CA SER A 139 -7.93 28.68 25.97
C SER A 139 -6.98 28.53 24.79
N CYS A 140 -7.23 27.53 23.95
CA CYS A 140 -6.41 27.25 22.76
C CYS A 140 -7.16 27.60 21.48
N LYS A 141 -6.51 28.34 20.60
CA LYS A 141 -7.02 28.62 19.24
C LYS A 141 -6.25 27.79 18.22
N ILE A 142 -6.99 27.05 17.38
CA ILE A 142 -6.44 26.26 16.29
C ILE A 142 -6.75 26.96 14.97
N VAL A 143 -5.72 27.16 14.15
CA VAL A 143 -5.85 27.80 12.84
C VAL A 143 -5.09 26.97 11.80
N GLN A 144 -5.74 26.66 10.68
CA GLN A 144 -5.05 26.14 9.50
C GLN A 144 -4.42 27.30 8.75
N LYS A 145 -3.11 27.19 8.45
CA LYS A 145 -2.40 28.18 7.63
C LYS A 145 -1.74 27.51 6.44
N THR A 146 -1.95 28.06 5.27
CA THR A 146 -1.18 27.74 4.07
C THR A 146 -0.08 28.78 3.95
N GLY A 147 1.17 28.35 3.90
CA GLY A 147 2.31 29.28 3.89
C GLY A 147 3.62 28.61 3.49
N ALA A 148 4.73 29.25 3.83
CA ALA A 148 6.09 28.78 3.49
C ALA A 148 6.33 27.34 3.91
N LEU A 149 5.94 26.96 5.14
CA LEU A 149 6.12 25.59 5.66
C LEU A 149 5.43 24.53 4.80
N THR A 150 4.20 24.78 4.35
CA THR A 150 3.48 23.84 3.46
C THR A 150 4.21 23.66 2.13
N ALA A 151 4.73 24.74 1.56
CA ALA A 151 5.47 24.71 0.30
C ALA A 151 6.82 24.01 0.46
N GLU A 152 7.50 24.27 1.56
CA GLU A 152 8.80 23.65 1.89
C GLU A 152 8.67 22.15 2.13
N LEU A 153 7.72 21.72 2.96
CA LEU A 153 7.42 20.30 3.16
C LEU A 153 7.09 19.58 1.85
N LYS A 154 6.25 20.19 1.01
CA LYS A 154 5.91 19.61 -0.29
C LYS A 154 7.14 19.47 -1.19
N LYS A 155 8.00 20.49 -1.24
CA LYS A 155 9.25 20.47 -2.01
C LYS A 155 10.18 19.37 -1.51
N GLU A 156 10.38 19.28 -0.20
CA GLU A 156 11.27 18.29 0.42
C GLU A 156 10.79 16.86 0.16
N ILE A 157 9.50 16.60 0.37
CA ILE A 157 8.88 15.28 0.10
C ILE A 157 9.06 14.88 -1.36
N LEU A 158 8.80 15.79 -2.31
CA LEU A 158 8.94 15.50 -3.74
C LEU A 158 10.41 15.26 -4.13
N THR A 159 11.34 15.98 -3.52
CA THR A 159 12.78 15.80 -3.74
C THR A 159 13.23 14.41 -3.27
N LYS A 160 12.89 14.03 -2.04
CA LYS A 160 13.20 12.70 -1.49
C LYS A 160 12.51 11.59 -2.30
N ALA A 161 11.24 11.76 -2.67
CA ALA A 161 10.50 10.80 -3.48
C ALA A 161 11.15 10.58 -4.86
N THR A 162 11.69 11.63 -5.47
CA THR A 162 12.42 11.53 -6.74
C THR A 162 13.70 10.70 -6.59
N ILE A 163 14.42 10.86 -5.49
CA ILE A 163 15.60 10.06 -5.15
C ILE A 163 15.21 8.58 -5.00
N TYR A 164 14.17 8.29 -4.22
CA TYR A 164 13.68 6.92 -4.03
C TYR A 164 13.22 6.28 -5.33
N LYS A 165 12.53 7.05 -6.20
CA LYS A 165 12.13 6.59 -7.52
C LYS A 165 13.32 6.22 -8.41
N LYS A 166 14.42 6.98 -8.34
CA LYS A 166 15.66 6.63 -9.03
C LYS A 166 16.29 5.36 -8.47
N GLN A 167 16.38 5.22 -7.16
CA GLN A 167 16.90 4.03 -6.50
C GLN A 167 16.09 2.77 -6.86
N ASN A 168 14.76 2.85 -6.87
CA ASN A 168 13.89 1.72 -7.25
C ASN A 168 14.04 1.31 -8.73
N LYS A 169 14.47 2.21 -9.59
CA LYS A 169 14.77 1.92 -11.01
C LYS A 169 16.15 1.33 -11.22
N ASP A 170 17.08 1.52 -10.30
CA ASP A 170 18.41 0.96 -10.38
C ASP A 170 18.37 -0.55 -10.11
N LYS A 171 18.72 -1.35 -11.11
CA LYS A 171 18.77 -2.82 -11.02
C LYS A 171 19.79 -3.33 -10.00
N ASN A 172 20.79 -2.51 -9.66
CA ASN A 172 21.83 -2.83 -8.70
C ASN A 172 21.47 -2.40 -7.28
N PHE A 173 20.40 -1.64 -7.11
CA PHE A 173 19.95 -1.21 -5.81
C PHE A 173 19.40 -2.42 -5.03
N LYS A 174 20.05 -2.75 -3.92
CA LYS A 174 19.58 -3.76 -2.96
C LYS A 174 18.86 -3.00 -1.84
N PRO A 175 17.54 -3.14 -1.72
CA PRO A 175 16.84 -2.58 -0.56
C PRO A 175 17.39 -3.21 0.71
N TYR A 176 17.30 -2.51 1.83
CA TYR A 176 17.68 -3.03 3.14
C TYR A 176 16.94 -4.36 3.38
N ALA A 177 17.65 -5.45 3.30
CA ALA A 177 17.20 -6.73 3.78
C ALA A 177 17.28 -6.66 5.31
N GLY A 178 16.16 -6.42 5.98
CA GLY A 178 16.08 -6.61 7.42
C GLY A 178 16.68 -7.99 7.75
N ASN A 179 17.48 -8.09 8.80
CA ASN A 179 18.10 -9.34 9.22
C ASN A 179 17.03 -10.43 9.19
N SER A 180 17.12 -11.32 8.22
CA SER A 180 16.30 -12.53 8.21
C SER A 180 16.65 -13.25 9.51
N MET A 181 15.67 -13.75 10.24
CA MET A 181 15.86 -14.49 11.49
C MET A 181 16.74 -15.75 11.34
N ASP A 182 17.22 -16.05 10.15
CA ASP A 182 18.14 -17.15 9.86
C ASP A 182 19.52 -17.00 10.48
N SER A 183 19.88 -15.82 11.00
CA SER A 183 21.17 -15.62 11.67
C SER A 183 21.16 -16.02 13.17
N LEU A 184 20.02 -16.36 13.73
CA LEU A 184 19.87 -16.72 15.15
C LEU A 184 19.97 -18.23 15.43
N ASN A 185 20.11 -19.06 14.39
CA ASN A 185 20.22 -20.51 14.52
C ASN A 185 21.62 -21.05 14.13
N ARG A 186 22.68 -20.33 14.45
CA ARG A 186 24.04 -20.86 14.42
C ARG A 186 24.70 -20.77 15.80
#